data_253d19d59f135411a27da8302abe73b8
#
_entry.id   253d19d59f135411a27da8302abe73b8
#
_cell.length_a   1.000
_cell.length_b   1.000
_cell.length_c   1.000
_cell.angle_alpha   90.00
_cell.angle_beta   90.00
_cell.angle_gamma   90.00
#
_symmetry.space_group_name_H-M   'P 1'
#
loop_
_entity.id
_entity.type
_entity.pdbx_description
1 polymer ?
#
loop_
_entity_poly.entity_id
_entity_poly.type
_entity_poly.pdbx_seq_one_letter_code
_entity_poly.pdbx_strand_id
1 'polypeptide(L)'
;MNETTAAQAAQAQKPEPLPAGPQQSLAAQSGWIAVLPGVALTFTIAVLAYILRLIPGVATFSALILAILIGIAFHNLVGAPAICRAGIKFSMRRILRFAIILYGLQLTLTQVASVGVVGFLAISASLAATFLVTVQMGKLIGVEPKLAELVGAGTAVCGAAAVVATNTVTEGSEEDVAYGVACVTAYGTIAMFLYPLLPQLLHLDARGYGLWTGSAIHEVAQVVAASLQNGQVSGDFGLIAKLTRVALLAPLVLSLGFLRARRRGASHASAPAPWFVFGFLAVVVLNSLVTIPADVKSGLIQATPFLLAMATAAMGLETDIRKLMAKGFRPFLLGGLASVFVATLALILVKTVI
;
A
#
# COMPACT_ATOMS: atom_id res chain seq x y z
N MET A 1 31.38 28.12 -61.55
CA MET A 1 30.10 28.59 -60.96
C MET A 1 29.95 27.89 -59.62
N ASN A 2 29.92 28.67 -58.56
CA ASN A 2 30.44 28.36 -57.23
C ASN A 2 29.56 27.46 -56.38
N GLU A 3 30.18 26.46 -55.76
CA GLU A 3 29.60 25.60 -54.70
C GLU A 3 29.15 26.39 -53.44
N THR A 4 29.57 27.64 -53.32
CA THR A 4 29.22 28.54 -52.21
C THR A 4 27.78 29.02 -52.23
N THR A 5 27.11 29.00 -53.37
CA THR A 5 25.72 29.50 -53.52
C THR A 5 24.67 28.43 -53.14
N ALA A 6 25.02 27.16 -53.23
CA ALA A 6 24.13 26.05 -52.86
C ALA A 6 24.06 25.84 -51.35
N ALA A 7 25.17 26.14 -50.62
CA ALA A 7 25.23 26.02 -49.16
C ALA A 7 24.44 27.14 -48.43
N GLN A 8 24.33 28.33 -49.03
CA GLN A 8 23.54 29.45 -48.47
C GLN A 8 22.03 29.27 -48.66
N ALA A 9 21.59 28.59 -49.71
CA ALA A 9 20.18 28.30 -49.95
C ALA A 9 19.63 27.21 -49.02
N ALA A 10 20.48 26.30 -48.50
CA ALA A 10 20.10 25.25 -47.56
C ALA A 10 19.96 25.72 -46.11
N GLN A 11 20.49 26.91 -45.77
CA GLN A 11 20.37 27.48 -44.40
C GLN A 11 19.12 28.36 -44.23
N ALA A 12 18.38 28.69 -45.26
CA ALA A 12 17.23 29.59 -45.22
C ALA A 12 15.88 28.92 -44.94
N GLN A 13 15.85 27.62 -44.70
CA GLN A 13 14.59 26.87 -44.41
C GLN A 13 14.63 26.09 -43.10
N LYS A 14 15.07 26.76 -42.01
CA LYS A 14 14.65 26.29 -40.67
C LYS A 14 13.23 26.81 -40.44
N PRO A 15 12.23 25.92 -40.23
CA PRO A 15 10.88 26.40 -39.87
C PRO A 15 10.98 27.16 -38.57
N GLU A 16 10.44 28.36 -38.55
CA GLU A 16 10.26 29.14 -37.32
C GLU A 16 9.51 28.29 -36.30
N PRO A 17 9.96 28.21 -35.03
CA PRO A 17 9.25 27.46 -34.00
C PRO A 17 7.85 28.06 -33.85
N LEU A 18 6.84 27.25 -34.09
CA LEU A 18 5.44 27.63 -33.88
C LEU A 18 5.28 28.25 -32.48
N PRO A 19 4.53 29.36 -32.36
CA PRO A 19 4.31 30.01 -31.08
C PRO A 19 3.75 28.97 -30.08
N ALA A 20 4.38 28.89 -28.92
CA ALA A 20 3.99 27.98 -27.87
C ALA A 20 2.51 28.18 -27.55
N GLY A 21 1.69 27.18 -27.83
CA GLY A 21 0.26 27.23 -27.55
C GLY A 21 -0.02 27.43 -26.05
N PRO A 22 -1.25 27.83 -25.67
CA PRO A 22 -1.62 28.17 -24.28
C PRO A 22 -1.32 27.07 -23.25
N GLN A 23 -1.07 25.83 -23.70
CA GLN A 23 -0.74 24.71 -22.81
C GLN A 23 0.71 24.74 -22.27
N GLN A 24 1.64 25.47 -22.88
CA GLN A 24 3.01 25.63 -22.38
C GLN A 24 3.15 26.75 -21.35
N SER A 25 2.23 27.71 -21.32
CA SER A 25 2.23 28.79 -20.33
C SER A 25 1.73 28.37 -18.95
N LEU A 26 0.98 27.27 -18.83
CA LEU A 26 0.51 26.72 -17.54
C LEU A 26 1.60 25.92 -16.79
N ALA A 27 2.65 25.49 -17.48
CA ALA A 27 3.77 24.74 -16.88
C ALA A 27 4.74 25.64 -16.08
N ALA A 28 4.64 26.94 -16.21
CA ALA A 28 5.52 27.93 -15.55
C ALA A 28 4.93 28.54 -14.27
N GLN A 29 3.71 28.17 -13.87
CA GLN A 29 3.18 28.61 -12.59
C GLN A 29 3.89 27.86 -11.45
N SER A 30 4.40 28.63 -10.49
CA SER A 30 5.19 28.20 -9.32
C SER A 30 4.72 26.85 -8.74
N GLY A 31 5.64 25.89 -8.61
CA GLY A 31 5.41 24.46 -8.38
C GLY A 31 4.39 24.06 -7.30
N TRP A 32 4.14 24.90 -6.28
CA TRP A 32 3.16 24.61 -5.23
C TRP A 32 1.71 24.94 -5.62
N ILE A 33 1.48 25.99 -6.40
CA ILE A 33 0.13 26.39 -6.84
C ILE A 33 -0.46 25.32 -7.78
N ALA A 34 0.37 24.71 -8.62
CA ALA A 34 -0.06 23.63 -9.51
C ALA A 34 -0.46 22.33 -8.78
N VAL A 35 0.02 22.12 -7.56
CA VAL A 35 -0.24 20.92 -6.75
C VAL A 35 -1.55 21.06 -5.96
N LEU A 36 -1.91 22.27 -5.53
CA LEU A 36 -3.04 22.53 -4.65
C LEU A 36 -4.38 21.94 -5.14
N PRO A 37 -4.82 22.11 -6.41
CA PRO A 37 -6.13 21.61 -6.85
C PRO A 37 -6.27 20.10 -6.70
N GLY A 38 -5.22 19.34 -7.03
CA GLY A 38 -5.26 17.89 -6.93
C GLY A 38 -5.14 17.40 -5.48
N VAL A 39 -4.38 18.08 -4.63
CA VAL A 39 -4.33 17.78 -3.18
C VAL A 39 -5.68 18.09 -2.53
N ALA A 40 -6.31 19.23 -2.88
CA ALA A 40 -7.65 19.56 -2.40
C ALA A 40 -8.68 18.50 -2.81
N LEU A 41 -8.63 18.03 -4.05
CA LEU A 41 -9.52 16.97 -4.53
C LEU A 41 -9.32 15.66 -3.74
N THR A 42 -8.07 15.22 -3.56
CA THR A 42 -7.78 13.99 -2.77
C THR A 42 -8.15 14.15 -1.30
N PHE A 43 -7.97 15.32 -0.73
CA PHE A 43 -8.41 15.66 0.62
C PHE A 43 -9.93 15.56 0.73
N THR A 44 -10.68 16.19 -0.18
CA THR A 44 -12.16 16.15 -0.20
C THR A 44 -12.68 14.72 -0.31
N ILE A 45 -12.09 13.90 -1.17
CA ILE A 45 -12.45 12.49 -1.29
C ILE A 45 -12.16 11.73 0.00
N ALA A 46 -11.02 11.98 0.65
CA ALA A 46 -10.70 11.37 1.94
C ALA A 46 -11.72 11.77 3.01
N VAL A 47 -12.06 13.06 3.14
CA VAL A 47 -13.10 13.53 4.06
C VAL A 47 -14.44 12.85 3.78
N LEU A 48 -14.85 12.77 2.51
CA LEU A 48 -16.10 12.10 2.12
C LEU A 48 -16.06 10.62 2.50
N ALA A 49 -14.94 9.93 2.32
CA ALA A 49 -14.78 8.54 2.73
C ALA A 49 -14.96 8.36 4.26
N TYR A 50 -14.45 9.29 5.06
CA TYR A 50 -14.66 9.28 6.52
C TYR A 50 -16.12 9.59 6.90
N ILE A 51 -16.76 10.54 6.24
CA ILE A 51 -18.18 10.87 6.47
C ILE A 51 -19.06 9.67 6.13
N LEU A 52 -18.82 9.00 5.00
CA LEU A 52 -19.59 7.81 4.60
C LEU A 52 -19.51 6.68 5.63
N ARG A 53 -18.39 6.56 6.36
CA ARG A 53 -18.26 5.57 7.44
C ARG A 53 -19.17 5.83 8.64
N LEU A 54 -19.77 7.01 8.77
CA LEU A 54 -20.77 7.29 9.81
C LEU A 54 -22.10 6.61 9.53
N ILE A 55 -22.32 6.14 8.28
CA ILE A 55 -23.56 5.44 7.88
C ILE A 55 -23.47 3.99 8.38
N PRO A 56 -24.49 3.53 9.14
CA PRO A 56 -24.58 2.13 9.56
C PRO A 56 -24.49 1.17 8.36
N GLY A 57 -23.64 0.14 8.46
CA GLY A 57 -23.37 -0.80 7.36
C GLY A 57 -22.17 -0.40 6.49
N VAL A 58 -21.90 0.88 6.29
CA VAL A 58 -20.70 1.35 5.56
C VAL A 58 -19.47 1.41 6.48
N ALA A 59 -19.68 1.54 7.78
CA ALA A 59 -18.63 1.58 8.81
C ALA A 59 -17.71 0.35 8.81
N THR A 60 -18.14 -0.78 8.26
CA THR A 60 -17.36 -2.02 8.12
C THR A 60 -16.22 -1.88 7.09
N PHE A 61 -16.34 -0.95 6.16
CA PHE A 61 -15.30 -0.68 5.18
C PHE A 61 -14.24 0.28 5.73
N SER A 62 -12.97 0.04 5.41
CA SER A 62 -11.93 1.00 5.76
C SER A 62 -12.10 2.29 4.96
N ALA A 63 -11.68 3.43 5.53
CA ALA A 63 -11.71 4.72 4.83
C ALA A 63 -10.84 4.70 3.55
N LEU A 64 -9.81 3.85 3.52
CA LEU A 64 -8.93 3.70 2.36
C LEU A 64 -9.67 3.08 1.17
N ILE A 65 -10.54 2.07 1.43
CA ILE A 65 -11.36 1.46 0.38
C ILE A 65 -12.35 2.49 -0.16
N LEU A 66 -13.08 3.15 0.74
CA LEU A 66 -14.06 4.13 0.31
C LEU A 66 -13.40 5.24 -0.51
N ALA A 67 -12.23 5.71 -0.07
CA ALA A 67 -11.47 6.73 -0.78
C ALA A 67 -11.06 6.28 -2.19
N ILE A 68 -10.55 5.05 -2.34
CA ILE A 68 -10.18 4.54 -3.67
C ILE A 68 -11.40 4.30 -4.55
N LEU A 69 -12.50 3.79 -3.99
CA LEU A 69 -13.75 3.58 -4.74
C LEU A 69 -14.35 4.89 -5.22
N ILE A 70 -14.39 5.92 -4.35
CA ILE A 70 -14.86 7.26 -4.73
C ILE A 70 -13.95 7.84 -5.81
N GLY A 71 -12.61 7.69 -5.66
CA GLY A 71 -11.65 8.14 -6.66
C GLY A 71 -11.86 7.46 -8.02
N ILE A 72 -12.06 6.13 -8.03
CA ILE A 72 -12.35 5.35 -9.25
C ILE A 72 -13.67 5.80 -9.86
N ALA A 73 -14.73 5.94 -9.05
CA ALA A 73 -16.04 6.40 -9.52
C ALA A 73 -15.94 7.81 -10.14
N PHE A 74 -15.26 8.73 -9.46
CA PHE A 74 -15.05 10.08 -9.97
C PHE A 74 -14.29 10.08 -11.30
N HIS A 75 -13.19 9.33 -11.40
CA HIS A 75 -12.41 9.23 -12.65
C HIS A 75 -13.25 8.69 -13.82
N ASN A 76 -14.02 7.63 -13.58
CA ASN A 76 -14.74 6.93 -14.66
C ASN A 76 -16.07 7.60 -15.05
N LEU A 77 -16.66 8.43 -14.16
CA LEU A 77 -17.89 9.17 -14.43
C LEU A 77 -17.63 10.60 -14.93
N VAL A 78 -16.65 11.29 -14.35
CA VAL A 78 -16.39 12.72 -14.59
C VAL A 78 -15.09 12.94 -15.34
N GLY A 79 -14.11 12.06 -15.13
CA GLY A 79 -12.72 12.23 -15.56
C GLY A 79 -11.88 13.02 -14.56
N ALA A 80 -10.60 12.73 -14.47
CA ALA A 80 -9.68 13.50 -13.64
C ALA A 80 -9.31 14.82 -14.35
N PRO A 81 -9.65 16.01 -13.81
CA PRO A 81 -9.35 17.29 -14.44
C PRO A 81 -7.85 17.47 -14.65
N ALA A 82 -7.44 17.98 -15.80
CA ALA A 82 -6.02 18.17 -16.13
C ALA A 82 -5.28 19.02 -15.11
N ILE A 83 -5.95 20.04 -14.53
CA ILE A 83 -5.41 20.92 -13.48
C ILE A 83 -5.09 20.16 -12.17
N CYS A 84 -5.77 19.06 -11.89
CA CYS A 84 -5.58 18.26 -10.68
C CYS A 84 -4.42 17.24 -10.79
N ARG A 85 -3.94 16.92 -11.99
CA ARG A 85 -2.96 15.84 -12.23
C ARG A 85 -1.68 15.98 -11.43
N ALA A 86 -1.14 17.18 -11.30
CA ALA A 86 0.09 17.44 -10.52
C ALA A 86 -0.11 17.10 -9.04
N GLY A 87 -1.23 17.55 -8.45
CA GLY A 87 -1.56 17.30 -7.05
C GLY A 87 -1.97 15.86 -6.77
N ILE A 88 -2.65 15.19 -7.70
CA ILE A 88 -2.95 13.76 -7.61
C ILE A 88 -1.64 12.96 -7.53
N LYS A 89 -0.69 13.22 -8.44
CA LYS A 89 0.64 12.58 -8.41
C LYS A 89 1.43 12.90 -7.14
N PHE A 90 1.31 14.12 -6.61
CA PHE A 90 1.93 14.51 -5.35
C PHE A 90 1.35 13.70 -4.17
N SER A 91 0.02 13.61 -4.07
CA SER A 91 -0.66 12.83 -3.03
C SER A 91 -0.27 11.36 -3.10
N MET A 92 -0.27 10.78 -4.29
CA MET A 92 0.09 9.39 -4.52
C MET A 92 1.55 9.06 -4.18
N ARG A 93 2.48 10.01 -4.31
CA ARG A 93 3.91 9.74 -4.11
C ARG A 93 4.48 10.34 -2.83
N ARG A 94 4.21 11.61 -2.52
CA ARG A 94 4.82 12.33 -1.40
C ARG A 94 4.02 12.14 -0.12
N ILE A 95 2.70 12.38 -0.15
CA ILE A 95 1.83 12.20 1.03
C ILE A 95 1.88 10.75 1.48
N LEU A 96 1.83 9.81 0.55
CA LEU A 96 1.96 8.39 0.86
C LEU A 96 3.22 8.03 1.61
N ARG A 97 4.40 8.46 1.10
CA ARG A 97 5.68 8.16 1.75
C ARG A 97 5.75 8.74 3.16
N PHE A 98 5.24 9.95 3.31
CA PHE A 98 5.16 10.60 4.62
C PHE A 98 4.23 9.85 5.58
N ALA A 99 3.06 9.39 5.11
CA ALA A 99 2.15 8.58 5.90
C ALA A 99 2.79 7.24 6.34
N ILE A 100 3.57 6.60 5.46
CA ILE A 100 4.30 5.37 5.81
C ILE A 100 5.35 5.64 6.91
N ILE A 101 6.07 6.75 6.84
CA ILE A 101 7.04 7.14 7.89
C ILE A 101 6.31 7.34 9.23
N LEU A 102 5.20 8.08 9.23
CA LEU A 102 4.40 8.31 10.44
C LEU A 102 3.82 7.02 11.02
N TYR A 103 3.53 6.02 10.19
CA TYR A 103 3.04 4.73 10.65
C TYR A 103 4.03 4.04 11.62
N GLY A 104 5.32 4.36 11.53
CA GLY A 104 6.33 3.90 12.48
C GLY A 104 6.07 4.31 13.93
N LEU A 105 5.30 5.39 14.19
CA LEU A 105 4.89 5.81 15.53
C LEU A 105 3.95 4.83 16.24
N GLN A 106 3.33 3.92 15.49
CA GLN A 106 2.42 2.90 16.04
C GLN A 106 3.18 1.67 16.56
N LEU A 107 4.51 1.63 16.36
CA LEU A 107 5.34 0.49 16.71
C LEU A 107 6.43 0.88 17.70
N THR A 108 6.72 -0.03 18.63
CA THR A 108 7.88 0.02 19.51
C THR A 108 8.65 -1.29 19.45
N LEU A 109 9.95 -1.23 19.71
CA LEU A 109 10.79 -2.43 19.80
C LEU A 109 10.31 -3.36 20.93
N THR A 110 9.80 -2.80 22.03
CA THR A 110 9.29 -3.58 23.17
C THR A 110 8.02 -4.36 22.81
N GLN A 111 7.10 -3.78 22.01
CA GLN A 111 5.91 -4.48 21.55
C GLN A 111 6.27 -5.65 20.63
N VAL A 112 7.27 -5.48 19.79
CA VAL A 112 7.78 -6.59 18.97
C VAL A 112 8.38 -7.69 19.85
N ALA A 113 9.11 -7.32 20.89
CA ALA A 113 9.73 -8.26 21.83
C ALA A 113 8.70 -9.08 22.65
N SER A 114 7.49 -8.56 22.91
CA SER A 114 6.46 -9.26 23.68
C SER A 114 5.93 -10.54 23.01
N VAL A 115 6.05 -10.67 21.69
CA VAL A 115 5.73 -11.89 20.95
C VAL A 115 6.76 -13.00 21.21
N GLY A 116 7.95 -12.61 21.66
CA GLY A 116 9.08 -13.51 21.84
C GLY A 116 9.76 -13.89 20.52
N VAL A 117 10.96 -14.49 20.66
CA VAL A 117 11.77 -14.86 19.50
C VAL A 117 11.07 -15.91 18.64
N VAL A 118 10.44 -16.89 19.24
CA VAL A 118 9.77 -17.99 18.53
C VAL A 118 8.59 -17.46 17.73
N GLY A 119 7.75 -16.63 18.32
CA GLY A 119 6.63 -16.00 17.65
C GLY A 119 7.07 -15.04 16.52
N PHE A 120 8.13 -14.26 16.77
CA PHE A 120 8.72 -13.41 15.77
C PHE A 120 9.23 -14.19 14.54
N LEU A 121 9.94 -15.29 14.78
CA LEU A 121 10.44 -16.15 13.70
C LEU A 121 9.30 -16.84 12.93
N ALA A 122 8.27 -17.31 13.64
CA ALA A 122 7.10 -17.92 13.01
C ALA A 122 6.34 -16.92 12.12
N ILE A 123 6.13 -15.70 12.62
CA ILE A 123 5.50 -14.61 11.85
C ILE A 123 6.36 -14.23 10.63
N SER A 124 7.68 -14.13 10.79
CA SER A 124 8.61 -13.81 9.72
C SER A 124 8.63 -14.91 8.65
N ALA A 125 8.67 -16.16 9.06
CA ALA A 125 8.62 -17.32 8.16
C ALA A 125 7.29 -17.37 7.40
N SER A 126 6.16 -17.13 8.09
CA SER A 126 4.84 -17.05 7.47
C SER A 126 4.76 -15.95 6.43
N LEU A 127 5.33 -14.75 6.73
CA LEU A 127 5.40 -13.63 5.81
C LEU A 127 6.21 -14.01 4.56
N ALA A 128 7.43 -14.52 4.74
CA ALA A 128 8.30 -14.89 3.64
C ALA A 128 7.68 -16.00 2.78
N ALA A 129 7.14 -17.03 3.39
CA ALA A 129 6.46 -18.13 2.69
C ALA A 129 5.23 -17.62 1.91
N THR A 130 4.39 -16.76 2.53
CA THR A 130 3.22 -16.19 1.87
C THR A 130 3.61 -15.37 0.66
N PHE A 131 4.61 -14.50 0.79
CA PHE A 131 5.10 -13.71 -0.33
C PHE A 131 5.63 -14.58 -1.47
N LEU A 132 6.54 -15.52 -1.18
CA LEU A 132 7.15 -16.39 -2.17
C LEU A 132 6.12 -17.28 -2.86
N VAL A 133 5.24 -17.92 -2.10
CA VAL A 133 4.18 -18.79 -2.63
C VAL A 133 3.22 -18.00 -3.50
N THR A 134 2.80 -16.81 -3.07
CA THR A 134 1.91 -15.96 -3.88
C THR A 134 2.56 -15.58 -5.21
N VAL A 135 3.83 -15.18 -5.21
CA VAL A 135 4.55 -14.85 -6.46
C VAL A 135 4.67 -16.09 -7.37
N GLN A 136 4.94 -17.28 -6.81
CA GLN A 136 5.00 -18.51 -7.61
C GLN A 136 3.63 -18.92 -8.15
N MET A 137 2.59 -18.86 -7.32
CA MET A 137 1.20 -19.10 -7.76
C MET A 137 0.78 -18.13 -8.85
N GLY A 138 1.20 -16.84 -8.73
CA GLY A 138 0.94 -15.82 -9.76
C GLY A 138 1.52 -16.23 -11.11
N LYS A 139 2.75 -16.76 -11.14
CA LYS A 139 3.38 -17.28 -12.37
C LYS A 139 2.60 -18.46 -12.95
N LEU A 140 2.17 -19.40 -12.10
CA LEU A 140 1.42 -20.60 -12.54
C LEU A 140 0.06 -20.24 -13.13
N ILE A 141 -0.62 -19.25 -12.57
CA ILE A 141 -1.95 -18.78 -13.02
C ILE A 141 -1.85 -17.83 -14.21
N GLY A 142 -0.63 -17.34 -14.52
CA GLY A 142 -0.40 -16.37 -15.59
C GLY A 142 -0.79 -14.93 -15.22
N VAL A 143 -0.58 -14.55 -13.94
CA VAL A 143 -0.70 -13.16 -13.47
C VAL A 143 0.60 -12.43 -13.74
N GLU A 144 0.49 -11.17 -14.14
CA GLU A 144 1.66 -10.33 -14.38
C GLU A 144 2.59 -10.30 -13.15
N PRO A 145 3.92 -10.50 -13.31
CA PRO A 145 4.84 -10.64 -12.19
C PRO A 145 4.81 -9.48 -11.20
N LYS A 146 4.69 -8.26 -11.69
CA LYS A 146 4.62 -7.06 -10.83
C LYS A 146 3.35 -7.07 -9.97
N LEU A 147 2.19 -7.35 -10.56
CA LEU A 147 0.93 -7.45 -9.84
C LEU A 147 0.95 -8.60 -8.84
N ALA A 148 1.52 -9.76 -9.19
CA ALA A 148 1.68 -10.89 -8.28
C ALA A 148 2.56 -10.54 -7.07
N GLU A 149 3.65 -9.78 -7.26
CA GLU A 149 4.47 -9.27 -6.16
C GLU A 149 3.70 -8.30 -5.26
N LEU A 150 2.88 -7.40 -5.84
CA LEU A 150 2.07 -6.44 -5.09
C LEU A 150 1.00 -7.15 -4.25
N VAL A 151 0.27 -8.11 -4.84
CA VAL A 151 -0.71 -8.93 -4.12
C VAL A 151 -0.02 -9.76 -3.04
N GLY A 152 1.15 -10.34 -3.35
CA GLY A 152 1.96 -11.10 -2.41
C GLY A 152 2.42 -10.27 -1.20
N ALA A 153 2.93 -9.07 -1.44
CA ALA A 153 3.35 -8.17 -0.37
C ALA A 153 2.16 -7.69 0.48
N GLY A 154 1.04 -7.33 -0.15
CA GLY A 154 -0.17 -6.93 0.54
C GLY A 154 -0.72 -8.03 1.44
N THR A 155 -0.81 -9.26 0.94
CA THR A 155 -1.25 -10.42 1.71
C THR A 155 -0.25 -10.81 2.80
N ALA A 156 1.04 -10.76 2.50
CA ALA A 156 2.08 -11.15 3.44
C ALA A 156 2.30 -10.17 4.58
N VAL A 157 2.04 -8.87 4.43
CA VAL A 157 2.38 -7.84 5.43
C VAL A 157 1.16 -7.17 6.04
N CYS A 158 0.65 -6.09 5.41
CA CYS A 158 -0.37 -5.24 6.03
C CYS A 158 -1.40 -4.66 5.05
N GLY A 159 -1.68 -5.37 3.98
CA GLY A 159 -2.69 -4.98 3.01
C GLY A 159 -2.24 -3.81 2.12
N ALA A 160 -3.09 -2.80 2.00
CA ALA A 160 -2.92 -1.67 1.11
C ALA A 160 -1.57 -0.94 1.29
N ALA A 161 -1.13 -0.70 2.53
CA ALA A 161 0.12 -0.01 2.80
C ALA A 161 1.33 -0.79 2.26
N ALA A 162 1.30 -2.13 2.36
CA ALA A 162 2.38 -2.98 1.83
C ALA A 162 2.38 -3.02 0.29
N VAL A 163 1.22 -3.09 -0.35
CA VAL A 163 1.10 -3.00 -1.82
C VAL A 163 1.79 -1.74 -2.32
N VAL A 164 1.46 -0.61 -1.72
CA VAL A 164 1.97 0.68 -2.16
C VAL A 164 3.47 0.85 -1.85
N ALA A 165 3.89 0.46 -0.63
CA ALA A 165 5.31 0.51 -0.27
C ALA A 165 6.16 -0.36 -1.19
N THR A 166 5.69 -1.58 -1.49
CA THR A 166 6.39 -2.50 -2.38
C THR A 166 6.44 -1.98 -3.81
N ASN A 167 5.42 -1.23 -4.25
CA ASN A 167 5.43 -0.65 -5.59
C ASN A 167 6.56 0.36 -5.83
N THR A 168 7.14 0.94 -4.80
CA THR A 168 8.31 1.84 -4.97
C THR A 168 9.54 1.13 -5.54
N VAL A 169 9.63 -0.19 -5.36
CA VAL A 169 10.69 -1.04 -5.90
C VAL A 169 10.17 -1.95 -7.02
N THR A 170 8.89 -2.36 -6.99
CA THR A 170 8.28 -3.21 -8.02
C THR A 170 8.01 -2.43 -9.31
N GLU A 171 7.75 -1.13 -9.23
CA GLU A 171 7.47 -0.27 -10.37
C GLU A 171 6.33 -0.82 -11.26
N GLY A 172 5.28 -1.36 -10.62
CA GLY A 172 4.04 -1.73 -11.28
C GLY A 172 3.25 -0.49 -11.70
N SER A 173 2.28 -0.67 -12.56
CA SER A 173 1.39 0.41 -13.00
C SER A 173 0.50 0.89 -11.85
N GLU A 174 -0.12 2.06 -12.01
CA GLU A 174 -1.09 2.59 -11.04
C GLU A 174 -2.32 1.68 -10.96
N GLU A 175 -2.69 1.05 -12.08
CA GLU A 175 -3.75 0.06 -12.14
C GLU A 175 -3.38 -1.22 -11.37
N ASP A 176 -2.10 -1.67 -11.41
CA ASP A 176 -1.64 -2.80 -10.61
C ASP A 176 -1.74 -2.51 -9.11
N VAL A 177 -1.33 -1.33 -8.70
CA VAL A 177 -1.42 -0.88 -7.31
C VAL A 177 -2.87 -0.82 -6.86
N ALA A 178 -3.74 -0.16 -7.64
CA ALA A 178 -5.16 -0.03 -7.33
C ALA A 178 -5.83 -1.40 -7.24
N TYR A 179 -5.53 -2.29 -8.18
CA TYR A 179 -6.05 -3.65 -8.17
C TYR A 179 -5.55 -4.45 -6.96
N GLY A 180 -4.25 -4.39 -6.68
CA GLY A 180 -3.65 -5.06 -5.52
C GLY A 180 -4.27 -4.59 -4.21
N VAL A 181 -4.44 -3.27 -4.03
CA VAL A 181 -5.12 -2.69 -2.86
C VAL A 181 -6.55 -3.19 -2.76
N ALA A 182 -7.34 -3.10 -3.83
CA ALA A 182 -8.74 -3.54 -3.82
C ALA A 182 -8.86 -5.04 -3.49
N CYS A 183 -7.98 -5.87 -4.05
CA CYS A 183 -7.94 -7.31 -3.85
C CYS A 183 -7.65 -7.67 -2.38
N VAL A 184 -6.57 -7.15 -1.79
CA VAL A 184 -6.19 -7.48 -0.41
C VAL A 184 -7.20 -6.95 0.60
N THR A 185 -7.83 -5.83 0.29
CA THR A 185 -8.83 -5.26 1.19
C THR A 185 -10.15 -6.03 1.12
N ALA A 186 -10.56 -6.48 -0.05
CA ALA A 186 -11.76 -7.34 -0.20
C ALA A 186 -11.61 -8.64 0.60
N TYR A 187 -10.49 -9.36 0.42
CA TYR A 187 -10.24 -10.60 1.16
C TYR A 187 -10.04 -10.37 2.65
N GLY A 188 -9.39 -9.27 3.04
CA GLY A 188 -9.28 -8.89 4.45
C GLY A 188 -10.63 -8.58 5.09
N THR A 189 -11.56 -7.96 4.36
CA THR A 189 -12.93 -7.71 4.83
C THR A 189 -13.72 -9.03 4.97
N ILE A 190 -13.61 -9.92 4.00
CA ILE A 190 -14.21 -11.26 4.10
C ILE A 190 -13.69 -11.98 5.35
N ALA A 191 -12.37 -11.99 5.54
CA ALA A 191 -11.74 -12.62 6.70
C ALA A 191 -12.18 -11.98 8.02
N MET A 192 -12.31 -10.65 8.08
CA MET A 192 -12.77 -9.92 9.27
C MET A 192 -14.15 -10.39 9.77
N PHE A 193 -15.07 -10.72 8.85
CA PHE A 193 -16.38 -11.24 9.21
C PHE A 193 -16.40 -12.75 9.46
N LEU A 194 -15.59 -13.49 8.71
CA LEU A 194 -15.59 -14.96 8.77
C LEU A 194 -14.86 -15.49 9.99
N TYR A 195 -13.71 -14.92 10.35
CA TYR A 195 -12.83 -15.47 11.37
C TYR A 195 -13.44 -15.49 12.79
N PRO A 196 -14.23 -14.48 13.22
CA PRO A 196 -14.89 -14.54 14.53
C PRO A 196 -15.86 -15.72 14.72
N LEU A 197 -16.29 -16.35 13.64
CA LEU A 197 -17.18 -17.52 13.66
C LEU A 197 -16.41 -18.84 13.87
N LEU A 198 -15.07 -18.82 13.74
CA LEU A 198 -14.25 -20.03 13.65
C LEU A 198 -13.50 -20.45 14.92
N PRO A 199 -13.33 -19.63 16.00
CA PRO A 199 -12.43 -19.99 17.10
C PRO A 199 -12.85 -21.28 17.80
N GLN A 200 -14.15 -21.49 18.00
CA GLN A 200 -14.68 -22.71 18.61
C GLN A 200 -14.46 -23.95 17.73
N LEU A 201 -14.72 -23.83 16.43
CA LEU A 201 -14.50 -24.91 15.45
C LEU A 201 -13.01 -25.27 15.34
N LEU A 202 -12.15 -24.27 15.42
CA LEU A 202 -10.70 -24.46 15.32
C LEU A 202 -10.03 -24.78 16.64
N HIS A 203 -10.79 -24.82 17.77
CA HIS A 203 -10.27 -25.05 19.12
C HIS A 203 -9.11 -24.09 19.48
N LEU A 204 -9.30 -22.81 19.19
CA LEU A 204 -8.34 -21.76 19.50
C LEU A 204 -8.72 -21.07 20.81
N ASP A 205 -7.77 -20.94 21.71
CA ASP A 205 -7.90 -20.04 22.87
C ASP A 205 -7.81 -18.57 22.46
N ALA A 206 -8.06 -17.66 23.40
CA ALA A 206 -8.07 -16.22 23.10
C ALA A 206 -6.73 -15.71 22.56
N ARG A 207 -5.60 -16.24 23.06
CA ARG A 207 -4.27 -15.88 22.58
C ARG A 207 -4.02 -16.41 21.17
N GLY A 208 -4.27 -17.70 20.96
CA GLY A 208 -4.09 -18.34 19.66
C GLY A 208 -4.96 -17.72 18.57
N TYR A 209 -6.22 -17.41 18.90
CA TYR A 209 -7.11 -16.72 18.00
C TYR A 209 -6.59 -15.31 17.63
N GLY A 210 -6.11 -14.55 18.62
CA GLY A 210 -5.50 -13.25 18.38
C GLY A 210 -4.28 -13.35 17.46
N LEU A 211 -3.35 -14.24 17.76
CA LEU A 211 -2.15 -14.46 16.95
C LEU A 211 -2.48 -14.90 15.52
N TRP A 212 -3.48 -15.77 15.36
CA TRP A 212 -3.96 -16.22 14.05
C TRP A 212 -4.57 -15.07 13.24
N THR A 213 -5.51 -14.32 13.82
CA THR A 213 -6.16 -13.19 13.15
C THR A 213 -5.16 -12.11 12.75
N GLY A 214 -4.23 -11.76 13.66
CA GLY A 214 -3.17 -10.79 13.39
C GLY A 214 -2.21 -11.25 12.29
N SER A 215 -1.98 -12.56 12.17
CA SER A 215 -1.08 -13.15 11.17
C SER A 215 -1.76 -13.40 9.83
N ALA A 216 -3.09 -13.48 9.76
CA ALA A 216 -3.81 -13.87 8.54
C ALA A 216 -4.63 -12.74 7.92
N ILE A 217 -5.30 -11.90 8.69
CA ILE A 217 -6.11 -10.78 8.18
C ILE A 217 -5.19 -9.66 7.64
N HIS A 218 -5.60 -8.98 6.59
CA HIS A 218 -4.75 -8.09 5.81
C HIS A 218 -4.48 -6.75 6.49
N GLU A 219 -5.49 -6.03 6.97
CA GLU A 219 -5.33 -4.68 7.51
C GLU A 219 -5.41 -4.62 9.04
N VAL A 220 -4.70 -3.65 9.67
CA VAL A 220 -4.70 -3.47 11.12
C VAL A 220 -6.11 -3.24 11.67
N ALA A 221 -6.90 -2.38 11.03
CA ALA A 221 -8.27 -2.11 11.47
C ALA A 221 -9.16 -3.36 11.42
N GLN A 222 -9.00 -4.18 10.38
CA GLN A 222 -9.74 -5.44 10.23
C GLN A 222 -9.32 -6.46 11.30
N VAL A 223 -8.02 -6.52 11.62
CA VAL A 223 -7.51 -7.38 12.71
C VAL A 223 -8.13 -6.97 14.04
N VAL A 224 -8.09 -5.69 14.40
CA VAL A 224 -8.66 -5.20 15.66
C VAL A 224 -10.17 -5.50 15.70
N ALA A 225 -10.89 -5.25 14.62
CA ALA A 225 -12.32 -5.51 14.56
C ALA A 225 -12.66 -7.00 14.74
N ALA A 226 -11.87 -7.90 14.13
CA ALA A 226 -12.07 -9.34 14.23
C ALA A 226 -11.64 -9.91 15.58
N SER A 227 -10.45 -9.52 16.08
CA SER A 227 -9.85 -10.11 17.27
C SER A 227 -10.55 -9.67 18.55
N LEU A 228 -11.00 -8.40 18.66
CA LEU A 228 -11.73 -7.91 19.84
C LEU A 228 -13.11 -8.59 20.02
N GLN A 229 -13.69 -9.16 18.97
CA GLN A 229 -14.93 -9.92 19.09
C GLN A 229 -14.76 -11.16 19.99
N ASN A 230 -13.54 -11.69 20.09
CA ASN A 230 -13.22 -12.81 20.99
C ASN A 230 -12.55 -12.34 22.32
N GLY A 231 -12.69 -11.07 22.67
CA GLY A 231 -12.24 -10.48 23.92
C GLY A 231 -10.90 -9.72 23.83
N GLN A 232 -10.56 -9.01 24.90
CA GLN A 232 -9.41 -8.10 24.95
C GLN A 232 -8.09 -8.83 24.72
N VAL A 233 -7.89 -10.00 25.31
CA VAL A 233 -6.67 -10.80 25.13
C VAL A 233 -6.43 -11.11 23.64
N SER A 234 -7.47 -11.53 22.93
CA SER A 234 -7.39 -11.74 21.49
C SER A 234 -7.05 -10.46 20.73
N GLY A 235 -7.65 -9.34 21.14
CA GLY A 235 -7.36 -8.02 20.57
C GLY A 235 -5.90 -7.63 20.69
N ASP A 236 -5.34 -7.76 21.88
CA ASP A 236 -3.95 -7.41 22.18
C ASP A 236 -2.96 -8.27 21.38
N PHE A 237 -3.11 -9.58 21.39
CA PHE A 237 -2.23 -10.48 20.63
C PHE A 237 -2.42 -10.35 19.12
N GLY A 238 -3.65 -10.10 18.66
CA GLY A 238 -3.93 -9.82 17.25
C GLY A 238 -3.23 -8.55 16.78
N LEU A 239 -3.31 -7.48 17.55
CA LEU A 239 -2.65 -6.23 17.24
C LEU A 239 -1.12 -6.39 17.25
N ILE A 240 -0.54 -7.03 18.27
CA ILE A 240 0.91 -7.27 18.37
C ILE A 240 1.41 -8.07 17.17
N ALA A 241 0.77 -9.20 16.83
CA ALA A 241 1.15 -10.01 15.68
C ALA A 241 1.09 -9.21 14.37
N LYS A 242 0.04 -8.41 14.19
CA LYS A 242 -0.10 -7.55 13.01
C LYS A 242 0.96 -6.47 12.94
N LEU A 243 1.25 -5.81 14.06
CA LEU A 243 2.27 -4.77 14.11
C LEU A 243 3.68 -5.35 13.86
N THR A 244 3.94 -6.56 14.32
CA THR A 244 5.18 -7.30 14.00
C THR A 244 5.33 -7.49 12.50
N ARG A 245 4.26 -7.91 11.79
CA ARG A 245 4.29 -8.01 10.32
C ARG A 245 4.54 -6.66 9.66
N VAL A 246 3.92 -5.59 10.17
CA VAL A 246 4.16 -4.23 9.64
C VAL A 246 5.63 -3.82 9.81
N ALA A 247 6.27 -4.16 10.92
CA ALA A 247 7.70 -3.90 11.12
C ALA A 247 8.57 -4.60 10.07
N LEU A 248 8.15 -5.79 9.61
CA LEU A 248 8.84 -6.55 8.57
C LEU A 248 8.64 -5.98 7.14
N LEU A 249 7.80 -4.95 6.96
CA LEU A 249 7.65 -4.27 5.66
C LEU A 249 8.97 -3.71 5.16
N ALA A 250 9.72 -3.05 6.04
CA ALA A 250 10.98 -2.45 5.68
C ALA A 250 12.03 -3.49 5.21
N PRO A 251 12.31 -4.57 5.96
CA PRO A 251 13.16 -5.66 5.48
C PRO A 251 12.70 -6.26 4.15
N LEU A 252 11.40 -6.46 3.95
CA LEU A 252 10.86 -7.00 2.70
C LEU A 252 11.18 -6.08 1.52
N VAL A 253 10.83 -4.79 1.63
CA VAL A 253 11.04 -3.82 0.54
C VAL A 253 12.53 -3.64 0.23
N LEU A 254 13.38 -3.58 1.26
CA LEU A 254 14.83 -3.50 1.08
C LEU A 254 15.39 -4.75 0.39
N SER A 255 14.94 -5.94 0.78
CA SER A 255 15.38 -7.21 0.17
C SER A 255 14.99 -7.27 -1.31
N LEU A 256 13.77 -6.86 -1.66
CA LEU A 256 13.30 -6.79 -3.04
C LEU A 256 14.10 -5.78 -3.86
N GLY A 257 14.35 -4.60 -3.29
CA GLY A 257 15.18 -3.57 -3.92
C GLY A 257 16.59 -4.07 -4.22
N PHE A 258 17.22 -4.74 -3.25
CA PHE A 258 18.55 -5.31 -3.39
C PHE A 258 18.62 -6.43 -4.45
N LEU A 259 17.64 -7.35 -4.43
CA LEU A 259 17.56 -8.44 -5.42
C LEU A 259 17.39 -7.90 -6.83
N ARG A 260 16.62 -6.83 -7.01
CA ARG A 260 16.43 -6.19 -8.33
C ARG A 260 17.67 -5.46 -8.81
N ALA A 261 18.35 -4.72 -7.92
CA ALA A 261 19.61 -4.07 -8.24
C ALA A 261 20.65 -5.09 -8.73
N ARG A 262 20.77 -6.26 -8.08
CA ARG A 262 21.65 -7.34 -8.50
C ARG A 262 21.29 -7.92 -9.88
N ARG A 263 20.00 -8.10 -10.18
CA ARG A 263 19.55 -8.70 -11.46
C ARG A 263 19.74 -7.77 -12.66
N ARG A 264 19.70 -6.45 -12.46
CA ARG A 264 19.89 -5.45 -13.52
C ARG A 264 21.35 -5.32 -13.96
N GLY A 265 22.29 -6.13 -13.40
CA GLY A 265 23.70 -6.13 -13.77
C GLY A 265 24.28 -4.74 -13.57
N ALA A 266 24.41 -4.32 -12.32
CA ALA A 266 24.69 -2.94 -11.96
C ALA A 266 26.09 -2.50 -12.36
N SER A 267 26.23 -2.00 -13.56
CA SER A 267 27.10 -0.85 -13.78
C SER A 267 26.24 0.40 -13.55
N HIS A 268 26.25 0.93 -12.33
CA HIS A 268 25.95 2.32 -11.94
C HIS A 268 24.56 2.94 -12.18
N ALA A 269 23.49 2.21 -12.42
CA ALA A 269 22.16 2.74 -12.16
C ALA A 269 21.79 2.40 -10.72
N SER A 270 22.06 3.31 -9.77
CA SER A 270 21.55 3.18 -8.41
C SER A 270 20.02 3.18 -8.49
N ALA A 271 19.40 2.00 -8.27
CA ALA A 271 17.98 1.97 -7.96
C ALA A 271 17.78 2.95 -6.78
N PRO A 272 16.90 3.95 -6.88
CA PRO A 272 16.73 4.90 -5.80
C PRO A 272 16.36 4.12 -4.54
N ALA A 273 17.28 4.11 -3.56
CA ALA A 273 17.01 3.48 -2.27
C ALA A 273 15.69 4.05 -1.74
N PRO A 274 14.76 3.23 -1.26
CA PRO A 274 13.48 3.72 -0.77
C PRO A 274 13.70 4.45 0.57
N TRP A 275 14.19 5.70 0.49
CA TRP A 275 14.58 6.54 1.63
C TRP A 275 13.50 6.62 2.72
N PHE A 276 12.21 6.54 2.32
CA PHE A 276 11.09 6.57 3.27
C PHE A 276 11.07 5.33 4.18
N VAL A 277 11.66 4.21 3.76
CA VAL A 277 11.81 2.99 4.59
C VAL A 277 12.80 3.25 5.72
N PHE A 278 13.90 3.94 5.44
CA PHE A 278 14.82 4.36 6.50
C PHE A 278 14.17 5.36 7.45
N GLY A 279 13.35 6.28 6.90
CA GLY A 279 12.54 7.19 7.71
C GLY A 279 11.56 6.44 8.62
N PHE A 280 10.88 5.42 8.10
CA PHE A 280 10.01 4.55 8.88
C PHE A 280 10.77 3.84 10.02
N LEU A 281 11.91 3.22 9.74
CA LEU A 281 12.75 2.57 10.75
C LEU A 281 13.24 3.56 11.81
N ALA A 282 13.69 4.74 11.41
CA ALA A 282 14.11 5.78 12.32
C ALA A 282 12.99 6.20 13.27
N VAL A 283 11.75 6.32 12.77
CA VAL A 283 10.58 6.66 13.58
C VAL A 283 10.21 5.52 14.55
N VAL A 284 10.32 4.25 14.14
CA VAL A 284 10.14 3.09 15.05
C VAL A 284 11.15 3.12 16.19
N VAL A 285 12.44 3.37 15.87
CA VAL A 285 13.50 3.49 16.88
C VAL A 285 13.27 4.70 17.78
N LEU A 286 12.95 5.86 17.21
CA LEU A 286 12.63 7.07 17.98
C LEU A 286 11.48 6.83 18.95
N ASN A 287 10.39 6.24 18.48
CA ASN A 287 9.23 5.90 19.30
C ASN A 287 9.55 4.88 20.42
N SER A 288 10.61 4.11 20.25
CA SER A 288 11.06 3.13 21.24
C SER A 288 11.99 3.72 22.29
N LEU A 289 12.78 4.74 21.93
CA LEU A 289 13.81 5.32 22.79
C LEU A 289 13.37 6.62 23.46
N VAL A 290 12.44 7.35 22.85
CA VAL A 290 12.00 8.67 23.32
C VAL A 290 10.53 8.63 23.69
N THR A 291 10.20 9.14 24.87
CA THR A 291 8.82 9.34 25.28
C THR A 291 8.23 10.56 24.56
N ILE A 292 7.47 10.32 23.51
CA ILE A 292 6.77 11.38 22.76
C ILE A 292 5.54 11.79 23.57
N PRO A 293 5.28 13.11 23.77
CA PRO A 293 4.07 13.57 24.46
C PRO A 293 2.82 12.93 23.86
N ALA A 294 1.93 12.42 24.74
CA ALA A 294 0.78 11.61 24.34
C ALA A 294 -0.12 12.33 23.32
N ASP A 295 -0.34 13.64 23.51
CA ASP A 295 -1.19 14.44 22.63
C ASP A 295 -0.62 14.56 21.22
N VAL A 296 0.70 14.79 21.11
CA VAL A 296 1.38 14.88 19.80
C VAL A 296 1.35 13.51 19.10
N LYS A 297 1.67 12.45 19.85
CA LYS A 297 1.68 11.09 19.32
C LYS A 297 0.30 10.66 18.84
N SER A 298 -0.75 10.90 19.63
CA SER A 298 -2.13 10.55 19.26
C SER A 298 -2.60 11.30 18.02
N GLY A 299 -2.30 12.60 17.93
CA GLY A 299 -2.62 13.40 16.75
C GLY A 299 -1.95 12.88 15.48
N LEU A 300 -0.65 12.53 15.54
CA LEU A 300 0.08 11.98 14.40
C LEU A 300 -0.44 10.58 13.99
N ILE A 301 -0.75 9.72 14.97
CA ILE A 301 -1.35 8.39 14.72
C ILE A 301 -2.71 8.54 14.04
N GLN A 302 -3.55 9.47 14.48
CA GLN A 302 -4.87 9.71 13.87
C GLN A 302 -4.76 10.34 12.48
N ALA A 303 -3.76 11.18 12.23
CA ALA A 303 -3.52 11.76 10.93
C ALA A 303 -3.05 10.73 9.89
N THR A 304 -2.32 9.70 10.32
CA THR A 304 -1.71 8.70 9.41
C THR A 304 -2.72 7.98 8.52
N PRO A 305 -3.83 7.40 9.02
CA PRO A 305 -4.84 6.77 8.18
C PRO A 305 -5.52 7.75 7.23
N PHE A 306 -5.68 9.01 7.64
CA PHE A 306 -6.25 10.05 6.79
C PHE A 306 -5.32 10.38 5.60
N LEU A 307 -4.02 10.53 5.84
CA LEU A 307 -3.04 10.74 4.78
C LEU A 307 -2.97 9.54 3.82
N LEU A 308 -3.09 8.31 4.35
CA LEU A 308 -3.19 7.10 3.53
C LEU A 308 -4.47 7.10 2.69
N ALA A 309 -5.60 7.58 3.24
CA ALA A 309 -6.86 7.71 2.49
C ALA A 309 -6.73 8.74 1.36
N MET A 310 -6.04 9.87 1.57
CA MET A 310 -5.74 10.83 0.50
C MET A 310 -4.90 10.18 -0.61
N ALA A 311 -3.90 9.40 -0.24
CA ALA A 311 -3.03 8.72 -1.21
C ALA A 311 -3.80 7.64 -1.99
N THR A 312 -4.67 6.86 -1.34
CA THR A 312 -5.51 5.86 -2.02
C THR A 312 -6.60 6.50 -2.88
N ALA A 313 -7.16 7.65 -2.47
CA ALA A 313 -8.03 8.47 -3.32
C ALA A 313 -7.32 8.90 -4.61
N ALA A 314 -6.06 9.36 -4.49
CA ALA A 314 -5.26 9.73 -5.65
C ALA A 314 -5.04 8.54 -6.61
N MET A 315 -4.80 7.33 -6.08
CA MET A 315 -4.70 6.11 -6.89
C MET A 315 -6.01 5.79 -7.60
N GLY A 316 -7.15 5.93 -6.90
CA GLY A 316 -8.46 5.77 -7.49
C GLY A 316 -8.70 6.73 -8.64
N LEU A 317 -8.29 8.00 -8.49
CA LEU A 317 -8.40 9.04 -9.53
C LEU A 317 -7.53 8.79 -10.78
N GLU A 318 -6.51 7.95 -10.70
CA GLU A 318 -5.68 7.52 -11.84
C GLU A 318 -6.13 6.15 -12.40
N THR A 319 -7.15 5.53 -11.79
CA THR A 319 -7.60 4.18 -12.14
C THR A 319 -8.73 4.20 -13.18
N ASP A 320 -8.46 3.66 -14.35
CA ASP A 320 -9.43 3.42 -15.41
C ASP A 320 -9.99 2.00 -15.28
N ILE A 321 -11.30 1.86 -14.98
CA ILE A 321 -11.98 0.57 -14.82
C ILE A 321 -11.88 -0.30 -16.07
N ARG A 322 -11.89 0.31 -17.26
CA ARG A 322 -11.81 -0.45 -18.51
C ARG A 322 -10.47 -1.17 -18.61
N LYS A 323 -9.38 -0.49 -18.22
CA LYS A 323 -8.05 -1.08 -18.15
C LYS A 323 -7.95 -2.12 -17.04
N LEU A 324 -8.62 -1.88 -15.88
CA LEU A 324 -8.65 -2.83 -14.78
C LEU A 324 -9.35 -4.13 -15.17
N MET A 325 -10.51 -4.04 -15.86
CA MET A 325 -11.24 -5.21 -16.34
C MET A 325 -10.44 -6.01 -17.39
N ALA A 326 -9.59 -5.34 -18.17
CA ALA A 326 -8.71 -6.00 -19.12
C ALA A 326 -7.67 -6.92 -18.46
N LYS A 327 -7.33 -6.74 -17.17
CA LYS A 327 -6.44 -7.62 -16.39
C LYS A 327 -7.09 -8.95 -15.99
N GLY A 328 -8.40 -9.09 -16.11
CA GLY A 328 -9.17 -10.32 -15.92
C GLY A 328 -9.30 -10.79 -14.46
N PHE A 329 -9.94 -11.95 -14.29
CA PHE A 329 -10.24 -12.53 -12.98
C PHE A 329 -9.03 -13.21 -12.30
N ARG A 330 -7.97 -13.54 -13.05
CA ARG A 330 -6.82 -14.29 -12.52
C ARG A 330 -6.13 -13.64 -11.32
N PRO A 331 -5.86 -12.31 -11.29
CA PRO A 331 -5.24 -11.70 -10.12
C PRO A 331 -6.15 -11.71 -8.89
N PHE A 332 -7.49 -11.65 -9.07
CA PHE A 332 -8.43 -11.81 -7.96
C PHE A 332 -8.37 -13.22 -7.37
N LEU A 333 -8.39 -14.24 -8.23
CA LEU A 333 -8.19 -15.63 -7.80
C LEU A 333 -6.87 -15.82 -7.07
N LEU A 334 -5.78 -15.21 -7.54
CA LEU A 334 -4.49 -15.23 -6.86
C LEU A 334 -4.59 -14.68 -5.43
N GLY A 335 -5.26 -13.53 -5.24
CA GLY A 335 -5.48 -12.94 -3.90
C GLY A 335 -6.27 -13.87 -2.98
N GLY A 336 -7.30 -14.55 -3.50
CA GLY A 336 -8.07 -15.55 -2.75
C GLY A 336 -7.22 -16.74 -2.31
N LEU A 337 -6.49 -17.32 -3.23
CA LEU A 337 -5.59 -18.45 -2.93
C LEU A 337 -4.48 -18.05 -1.93
N ALA A 338 -3.90 -16.87 -2.09
CA ALA A 338 -2.92 -16.31 -1.16
C ALA A 338 -3.50 -16.10 0.24
N SER A 339 -4.75 -15.61 0.32
CA SER A 339 -5.48 -15.39 1.58
C SER A 339 -5.77 -16.71 2.30
N VAL A 340 -6.19 -17.73 1.56
CA VAL A 340 -6.38 -19.09 2.11
C VAL A 340 -5.04 -19.68 2.57
N PHE A 341 -3.99 -19.50 1.77
CA PHE A 341 -2.65 -19.98 2.13
C PHE A 341 -2.14 -19.36 3.43
N VAL A 342 -2.19 -18.02 3.57
CA VAL A 342 -1.71 -17.36 4.79
C VAL A 342 -2.56 -17.72 5.99
N ALA A 343 -3.88 -17.87 5.84
CA ALA A 343 -4.78 -18.30 6.90
C ALA A 343 -4.42 -19.69 7.41
N THR A 344 -4.23 -20.63 6.49
CA THR A 344 -3.88 -22.02 6.82
C THR A 344 -2.49 -22.12 7.46
N LEU A 345 -1.49 -21.44 6.86
CA LEU A 345 -0.13 -21.44 7.37
C LEU A 345 -0.05 -20.83 8.77
N ALA A 346 -0.70 -19.68 8.97
CA ALA A 346 -0.74 -19.01 10.27
C ALA A 346 -1.44 -19.90 11.33
N LEU A 347 -2.52 -20.60 10.95
CA LEU A 347 -3.21 -21.52 11.85
C LEU A 347 -2.31 -22.70 12.26
N ILE A 348 -1.61 -23.30 11.31
CA ILE A 348 -0.65 -24.37 11.59
C ILE A 348 0.42 -23.87 12.57
N LEU A 349 1.05 -22.74 12.28
CA LEU A 349 2.12 -22.19 13.12
C LEU A 349 1.63 -21.84 14.53
N VAL A 350 0.44 -21.26 14.69
CA VAL A 350 -0.15 -20.97 16.00
C VAL A 350 -0.40 -22.27 16.79
N LYS A 351 -0.89 -23.32 16.15
CA LYS A 351 -1.17 -24.61 16.83
C LYS A 351 0.05 -25.44 17.14
N THR A 352 1.14 -25.28 16.40
CA THR A 352 2.30 -26.20 16.51
C THR A 352 3.53 -25.55 17.13
N VAL A 353 3.65 -24.21 17.04
CA VAL A 353 4.89 -23.51 17.36
C VAL A 353 4.69 -22.43 18.44
N ILE A 354 3.51 -21.81 18.51
CA ILE A 354 3.22 -20.70 19.39
C ILE A 354 2.18 -21.09 20.44
#